data_7f7dae1fbd1e357294a2037129af43be
#
_entry.id   7f7dae1fbd1e357294a2037129af43be
#
_cell.length_a   1.000
_cell.length_b   1.000
_cell.length_c   1.000
_cell.angle_alpha   90.00
_cell.angle_beta   90.00
_cell.angle_gamma   90.00
#
_symmetry.space_group_name_H-M   'P 1'
#
loop_
_entity.id
_entity.type
_entity.pdbx_description
1 polymer ?
#
loop_
_entity_poly.entity_id
_entity_poly.type
_entity_poly.pdbx_seq_one_letter_code
_entity_poly.pdbx_strand_id
1 'polypeptide(L)'
;YGTPLYVYSRATLERHWKAFDSAVGQHPHLVCYAVKANSNLGVLNALARLGSGFDIVSGGELERVIAAGGDAKKVVFSGVGKTPAEMKRALELGIKCFNVESEPELERLNKVAGELGVIAPISLRINPDVDAKTHPYISTGLRDNKFGIAFDRAPEVYQFAQSLPNLNVQGIDCHIGSQLTSIDPFIDATDRLLALIDDLKAQGINIRHLDVGGGLGVVYRDELPPQPSDYAKALLGRLENHQDLELIFEPGRAIAANAGILLTREEFLKHTEHKNFAIIDAAMNDLMRPALYQAWQDIVPVSPRNGEPQTYDLVGPICETGDFLGKDRALVLQEGDLLAVRSAGAYGFVMS
;
A
#
# COMPACT_ATOMS: atom_id res chain seq x y z
N TYR A 1 3.24 -18.58 -22.28
CA TYR A 1 3.63 -18.66 -20.89
C TYR A 1 2.79 -19.66 -20.11
N GLY A 2 1.59 -19.95 -20.57
CA GLY A 2 0.62 -20.77 -19.85
C GLY A 2 -0.20 -20.00 -18.81
N THR A 3 -1.04 -20.72 -18.05
CA THR A 3 -1.84 -20.23 -16.93
C THR A 3 -1.60 -21.13 -15.70
N PRO A 4 -1.86 -20.66 -14.47
CA PRO A 4 -2.25 -19.29 -14.11
C PRO A 4 -1.10 -18.30 -14.32
N LEU A 5 -1.41 -17.03 -14.68
CA LEU A 5 -0.39 -16.03 -15.00
C LEU A 5 -0.82 -14.64 -14.60
N TYR A 6 -0.01 -13.93 -13.81
CA TYR A 6 -0.17 -12.50 -13.58
C TYR A 6 0.37 -11.68 -14.76
N VAL A 7 -0.42 -10.72 -15.22
CA VAL A 7 -0.05 -9.78 -16.28
C VAL A 7 -0.25 -8.36 -15.79
N TYR A 8 0.77 -7.51 -15.95
CA TYR A 8 0.76 -6.12 -15.50
C TYR A 8 0.89 -5.15 -16.67
N SER A 9 0.06 -4.11 -16.69
CA SER A 9 0.10 -3.04 -17.69
C SER A 9 1.05 -1.93 -17.23
N ARG A 10 2.20 -1.82 -17.89
CA ARG A 10 3.15 -0.75 -17.64
C ARG A 10 2.51 0.63 -17.85
N ALA A 11 1.78 0.84 -18.93
CA ALA A 11 1.13 2.12 -19.23
C ALA A 11 0.14 2.54 -18.13
N THR A 12 -0.56 1.58 -17.54
CA THR A 12 -1.51 1.83 -16.44
C THR A 12 -0.78 2.18 -15.15
N LEU A 13 0.29 1.45 -14.79
CA LEU A 13 1.16 1.78 -13.65
C LEU A 13 1.70 3.21 -13.76
N GLU A 14 2.28 3.56 -14.92
CA GLU A 14 2.83 4.90 -15.16
C GLU A 14 1.75 5.99 -15.08
N ARG A 15 0.56 5.75 -15.66
CA ARG A 15 -0.55 6.69 -15.59
C ARG A 15 -1.04 6.92 -14.16
N HIS A 16 -1.17 5.86 -13.36
CA HIS A 16 -1.63 5.97 -11.98
C HIS A 16 -0.60 6.69 -11.10
N TRP A 17 0.68 6.40 -11.25
CA TRP A 17 1.73 7.11 -10.52
C TRP A 17 1.73 8.61 -10.87
N LYS A 18 1.71 8.94 -12.16
CA LYS A 18 1.64 10.33 -12.63
C LYS A 18 0.41 11.08 -12.15
N ALA A 19 -0.72 10.38 -11.94
CA ALA A 19 -1.92 11.00 -11.40
C ALA A 19 -1.72 11.52 -9.97
N PHE A 20 -0.92 10.85 -9.15
CA PHE A 20 -0.52 11.37 -7.83
C PHE A 20 0.49 12.51 -7.95
N ASP A 21 1.58 12.30 -8.67
CA ASP A 21 2.66 13.25 -8.81
C ASP A 21 2.19 14.61 -9.36
N SER A 22 1.43 14.58 -10.46
CA SER A 22 0.91 15.80 -11.08
C SER A 22 -0.20 16.49 -10.27
N ALA A 23 -0.92 15.76 -9.40
CA ALA A 23 -2.00 16.33 -8.60
C ALA A 23 -1.51 17.32 -7.54
N VAL A 24 -0.29 17.16 -7.06
CA VAL A 24 0.33 18.01 -6.02
C VAL A 24 0.94 19.29 -6.60
N GLY A 25 1.24 19.30 -7.89
CA GLY A 25 1.76 20.47 -8.59
C GLY A 25 3.14 20.89 -8.14
N GLN A 26 3.32 22.16 -7.76
CA GLN A 26 4.61 22.72 -7.36
C GLN A 26 4.91 22.62 -5.86
N HIS A 27 3.97 22.14 -5.05
CA HIS A 27 4.22 21.92 -3.62
C HIS A 27 5.29 20.84 -3.44
N PRO A 28 6.26 21.00 -2.49
CA PRO A 28 7.26 19.99 -2.23
C PRO A 28 6.62 18.64 -1.87
N HIS A 29 6.93 17.59 -2.64
CA HIS A 29 6.32 16.28 -2.41
C HIS A 29 7.17 15.12 -2.90
N LEU A 30 6.84 13.92 -2.41
CA LEU A 30 7.40 12.65 -2.86
C LEU A 30 6.31 11.59 -2.89
N VAL A 31 6.16 10.92 -4.04
CA VAL A 31 5.30 9.75 -4.16
C VAL A 31 6.14 8.50 -3.95
N CYS A 32 5.98 7.84 -2.80
CA CYS A 32 6.65 6.60 -2.42
C CYS A 32 5.72 5.41 -2.72
N TYR A 33 6.00 4.67 -3.79
CA TYR A 33 5.21 3.48 -4.07
C TYR A 33 5.36 2.44 -2.96
N ALA A 34 4.24 1.98 -2.37
CA ALA A 34 4.23 0.96 -1.32
C ALA A 34 4.53 -0.43 -1.92
N VAL A 35 5.76 -0.90 -1.74
CA VAL A 35 6.31 -2.13 -2.35
C VAL A 35 5.52 -3.37 -1.96
N LYS A 36 4.98 -3.41 -0.74
CA LYS A 36 4.11 -4.47 -0.22
C LYS A 36 2.86 -4.74 -1.08
N ALA A 37 2.44 -3.79 -1.93
CA ALA A 37 1.32 -4.00 -2.83
C ALA A 37 1.69 -4.92 -4.00
N ASN A 38 2.88 -4.75 -4.57
CA ASN A 38 3.45 -5.59 -5.62
C ASN A 38 4.95 -5.35 -5.72
N SER A 39 5.75 -6.32 -5.33
CA SER A 39 7.22 -6.24 -5.28
C SER A 39 7.92 -6.80 -6.54
N ASN A 40 7.21 -7.01 -7.64
CA ASN A 40 7.79 -7.48 -8.90
C ASN A 40 8.83 -6.47 -9.42
N LEU A 41 10.03 -6.96 -9.77
CA LEU A 41 11.15 -6.12 -10.22
C LEU A 41 10.78 -5.27 -11.45
N GLY A 42 9.99 -5.80 -12.38
CA GLY A 42 9.53 -5.06 -13.56
C GLY A 42 8.58 -3.90 -13.20
N VAL A 43 7.71 -4.10 -12.19
CA VAL A 43 6.83 -3.05 -11.66
C VAL A 43 7.67 -1.97 -10.98
N LEU A 44 8.59 -2.36 -10.09
CA LEU A 44 9.47 -1.43 -9.38
C LEU A 44 10.35 -0.64 -10.35
N ASN A 45 10.93 -1.31 -11.38
CA ASN A 45 11.74 -0.65 -12.39
C ASN A 45 10.94 0.37 -13.22
N ALA A 46 9.70 0.06 -13.59
CA ALA A 46 8.84 1.00 -14.31
C ALA A 46 8.61 2.29 -13.49
N LEU A 47 8.37 2.15 -12.18
CA LEU A 47 8.16 3.28 -11.27
C LEU A 47 9.48 4.02 -10.94
N ALA A 48 10.58 3.30 -10.75
CA ALA A 48 11.91 3.90 -10.52
C ALA A 48 12.31 4.83 -11.68
N ARG A 49 12.01 4.44 -12.93
CA ARG A 49 12.26 5.27 -14.13
C ARG A 49 11.44 6.56 -14.17
N LEU A 50 10.32 6.64 -13.46
CA LEU A 50 9.54 7.86 -13.30
C LEU A 50 10.07 8.77 -12.18
N GLY A 51 11.04 8.29 -11.40
CA GLY A 51 11.59 9.02 -10.25
C GLY A 51 10.83 8.78 -8.95
N SER A 52 10.01 7.72 -8.88
CA SER A 52 9.28 7.33 -7.68
C SER A 52 10.21 7.13 -6.48
N GLY A 53 9.75 7.55 -5.29
CA GLY A 53 10.19 6.98 -4.02
C GLY A 53 9.54 5.61 -3.79
N PHE A 54 9.93 4.98 -2.68
CA PHE A 54 9.39 3.67 -2.31
C PHE A 54 9.17 3.59 -0.79
N ASP A 55 7.98 3.12 -0.39
CA ASP A 55 7.70 2.70 0.97
C ASP A 55 7.94 1.20 1.07
N ILE A 56 8.86 0.81 1.95
CA ILE A 56 9.25 -0.57 2.22
C ILE A 56 8.91 -0.98 3.65
N VAL A 57 8.72 -2.28 3.85
CA VAL A 57 8.44 -2.86 5.18
C VAL A 57 9.40 -4.00 5.55
N SER A 58 10.42 -4.26 4.73
CA SER A 58 11.45 -5.28 5.00
C SER A 58 12.74 -5.01 4.23
N GLY A 59 13.83 -5.63 4.69
CA GLY A 59 15.11 -5.62 3.96
C GLY A 59 15.01 -6.30 2.60
N GLY A 60 14.18 -7.34 2.45
CA GLY A 60 13.94 -7.98 1.16
C GLY A 60 13.29 -7.04 0.14
N GLU A 61 12.37 -6.19 0.57
CA GLU A 61 11.81 -5.13 -0.29
C GLU A 61 12.85 -4.08 -0.64
N LEU A 62 13.70 -3.68 0.31
CA LEU A 62 14.82 -2.76 0.06
C LEU A 62 15.72 -3.28 -1.05
N GLU A 63 16.17 -4.53 -0.97
CA GLU A 63 17.04 -5.12 -1.98
C GLU A 63 16.35 -5.21 -3.36
N ARG A 64 15.04 -5.48 -3.40
CA ARG A 64 14.25 -5.45 -4.65
C ARG A 64 14.20 -4.05 -5.25
N VAL A 65 14.00 -3.02 -4.44
CA VAL A 65 14.00 -1.61 -4.90
C VAL A 65 15.36 -1.26 -5.51
N ILE A 66 16.46 -1.58 -4.83
CA ILE A 66 17.81 -1.31 -5.32
C ILE A 66 18.10 -2.09 -6.62
N ALA A 67 17.75 -3.38 -6.66
CA ALA A 67 17.92 -4.21 -7.87
C ALA A 67 17.08 -3.71 -9.06
N ALA A 68 15.94 -3.09 -8.80
CA ALA A 68 15.09 -2.47 -9.81
C ALA A 68 15.58 -1.08 -10.26
N GLY A 69 16.66 -0.53 -9.68
CA GLY A 69 17.20 0.78 -10.00
C GLY A 69 16.52 1.94 -9.28
N GLY A 70 15.84 1.67 -8.15
CA GLY A 70 15.30 2.70 -7.27
C GLY A 70 16.39 3.48 -6.54
N ASP A 71 16.11 4.76 -6.25
CA ASP A 71 17.00 5.62 -5.49
C ASP A 71 16.80 5.42 -4.00
N ALA A 72 17.82 4.90 -3.29
CA ALA A 72 17.77 4.70 -1.84
C ALA A 72 17.41 6.00 -1.08
N LYS A 73 17.86 7.15 -1.55
CA LYS A 73 17.57 8.46 -0.93
C LYS A 73 16.10 8.87 -0.98
N LYS A 74 15.28 8.12 -1.70
CA LYS A 74 13.82 8.29 -1.82
C LYS A 74 13.05 7.14 -1.18
N VAL A 75 13.72 6.31 -0.37
CA VAL A 75 13.10 5.17 0.33
C VAL A 75 12.71 5.59 1.74
N VAL A 76 11.45 5.33 2.13
CA VAL A 76 10.97 5.38 3.51
C VAL A 76 10.78 3.94 4.02
N PHE A 77 11.20 3.67 5.26
CA PHE A 77 11.15 2.34 5.85
C PHE A 77 10.14 2.28 6.98
N SER A 78 8.96 1.74 6.66
CA SER A 78 7.83 1.57 7.57
C SER A 78 7.79 0.17 8.19
N GLY A 79 6.77 -0.11 9.03
CA GLY A 79 6.53 -1.43 9.61
C GLY A 79 7.07 -1.63 11.01
N VAL A 80 6.36 -2.45 11.79
CA VAL A 80 6.56 -2.65 13.25
C VAL A 80 7.68 -3.61 13.62
N GLY A 81 8.30 -4.28 12.65
CA GLY A 81 9.19 -5.41 12.92
C GLY A 81 10.61 -5.26 12.38
N LYS A 82 11.11 -4.03 12.19
CA LYS A 82 12.46 -3.79 11.67
C LYS A 82 13.54 -4.44 12.54
N THR A 83 14.36 -5.28 11.94
CA THR A 83 15.48 -5.96 12.60
C THR A 83 16.74 -5.10 12.58
N PRO A 84 17.72 -5.34 13.49
CA PRO A 84 18.99 -4.63 13.47
C PRO A 84 19.76 -4.76 12.14
N ALA A 85 19.69 -5.93 11.50
CA ALA A 85 20.34 -6.16 10.21
C ALA A 85 19.71 -5.33 9.08
N GLU A 86 18.39 -5.23 9.05
CA GLU A 86 17.64 -4.39 8.08
C GLU A 86 17.92 -2.91 8.33
N MET A 87 17.90 -2.45 9.59
CA MET A 87 18.26 -1.08 9.95
C MET A 87 19.68 -0.73 9.50
N LYS A 88 20.65 -1.61 9.79
CA LYS A 88 22.03 -1.45 9.37
C LYS A 88 22.14 -1.29 7.86
N ARG A 89 21.53 -2.20 7.10
CA ARG A 89 21.57 -2.17 5.64
C ARG A 89 20.94 -0.91 5.06
N ALA A 90 19.82 -0.47 5.61
CA ALA A 90 19.15 0.76 5.19
C ALA A 90 20.00 2.02 5.49
N LEU A 91 20.67 2.07 6.64
CA LEU A 91 21.61 3.14 6.99
C LEU A 91 22.83 3.17 6.07
N GLU A 92 23.40 2.00 5.74
CA GLU A 92 24.52 1.89 4.79
C GLU A 92 24.18 2.41 3.39
N LEU A 93 22.92 2.22 2.96
CA LEU A 93 22.41 2.72 1.68
C LEU A 93 21.98 4.20 1.74
N GLY A 94 21.84 4.78 2.92
CA GLY A 94 21.45 6.17 3.12
C GLY A 94 20.02 6.46 2.68
N ILE A 95 19.05 5.67 3.18
CA ILE A 95 17.63 5.88 2.88
C ILE A 95 17.13 7.25 3.35
N LYS A 96 15.97 7.70 2.84
CA LYS A 96 15.36 9.00 3.19
C LYS A 96 15.02 9.09 4.67
N CYS A 97 14.27 8.12 5.20
CA CYS A 97 14.00 8.04 6.63
C CYS A 97 13.41 6.69 7.06
N PHE A 98 13.44 6.46 8.38
CA PHE A 98 12.72 5.38 9.04
C PHE A 98 11.43 5.93 9.63
N ASN A 99 10.30 5.36 9.30
CA ASN A 99 9.01 5.59 9.98
C ASN A 99 8.97 4.69 11.21
N VAL A 100 9.30 5.27 12.37
CA VAL A 100 9.46 4.54 13.64
C VAL A 100 8.11 4.43 14.34
N GLU A 101 7.82 3.27 14.89
CA GLU A 101 6.50 2.94 15.44
C GLU A 101 6.48 2.73 16.98
N SER A 102 7.64 2.79 17.65
CA SER A 102 7.73 2.57 19.10
C SER A 102 9.03 3.09 19.72
N GLU A 103 9.01 3.36 21.04
CA GLU A 103 10.21 3.76 21.81
C GLU A 103 11.30 2.68 21.77
N PRO A 104 11.02 1.37 21.94
CA PRO A 104 12.07 0.34 21.79
C PRO A 104 12.71 0.31 20.40
N GLU A 105 11.97 0.70 19.34
CA GLU A 105 12.53 0.82 18.01
C GLU A 105 13.48 2.03 17.90
N LEU A 106 13.16 3.17 18.53
CA LEU A 106 14.05 4.33 18.62
C LEU A 106 15.38 3.96 19.29
N GLU A 107 15.35 3.28 20.44
CA GLU A 107 16.54 2.83 21.16
C GLU A 107 17.39 1.89 20.30
N ARG A 108 16.75 0.94 19.63
CA ARG A 108 17.43 -0.01 18.73
C ARG A 108 18.09 0.71 17.56
N LEU A 109 17.37 1.61 16.89
CA LEU A 109 17.89 2.35 15.75
C LEU A 109 19.04 3.28 16.17
N ASN A 110 18.90 3.97 17.32
CA ASN A 110 19.97 4.79 17.89
C ASN A 110 21.25 3.98 18.15
N LYS A 111 21.11 2.77 18.68
CA LYS A 111 22.24 1.87 18.90
C LYS A 111 22.90 1.46 17.59
N VAL A 112 22.12 0.99 16.61
CA VAL A 112 22.65 0.56 15.31
C VAL A 112 23.33 1.72 14.57
N ALA A 113 22.73 2.91 14.59
CA ALA A 113 23.31 4.11 13.98
C ALA A 113 24.63 4.50 14.68
N GLY A 114 24.68 4.43 16.01
CA GLY A 114 25.91 4.68 16.78
C GLY A 114 27.02 3.68 16.48
N GLU A 115 26.70 2.39 16.33
CA GLU A 115 27.66 1.35 15.92
C GLU A 115 28.26 1.60 14.52
N LEU A 116 27.50 2.26 13.64
CA LEU A 116 27.94 2.65 12.29
C LEU A 116 28.61 4.03 12.25
N GLY A 117 28.53 4.82 13.32
CA GLY A 117 29.02 6.20 13.36
C GLY A 117 28.23 7.16 12.46
N VAL A 118 26.92 6.92 12.27
CA VAL A 118 26.03 7.72 11.43
C VAL A 118 24.85 8.26 12.24
N ILE A 119 24.15 9.26 11.68
CA ILE A 119 22.91 9.79 12.24
C ILE A 119 21.75 9.26 11.39
N ALA A 120 20.82 8.54 12.03
CA ALA A 120 19.64 7.99 11.35
C ALA A 120 18.54 9.07 11.18
N PRO A 121 18.07 9.34 9.96
CA PRO A 121 16.91 10.18 9.73
C PRO A 121 15.64 9.42 10.11
N ILE A 122 14.79 10.03 10.93
CA ILE A 122 13.56 9.42 11.42
C ILE A 122 12.33 10.29 11.23
N SER A 123 11.22 9.63 11.05
CA SER A 123 9.84 10.12 11.19
C SER A 123 9.15 9.26 12.25
N LEU A 124 8.30 9.82 13.08
CA LEU A 124 7.48 9.02 14.00
C LEU A 124 6.13 8.76 13.36
N ARG A 125 5.74 7.49 13.31
CA ARG A 125 4.40 7.12 12.90
C ARG A 125 3.43 7.30 14.03
N ILE A 126 2.53 8.26 13.87
CA ILE A 126 1.52 8.60 14.86
C ILE A 126 0.20 7.96 14.46
N ASN A 127 -0.45 7.31 15.42
CA ASN A 127 -1.81 6.83 15.24
C ASN A 127 -2.77 7.97 15.59
N PRO A 128 -3.46 8.57 14.60
CA PRO A 128 -4.30 9.75 14.84
C PRO A 128 -5.65 9.42 15.49
N ASP A 129 -5.94 8.14 15.75
CA ASP A 129 -7.23 7.66 16.30
C ASP A 129 -8.43 8.13 15.44
N VAL A 130 -8.34 7.89 14.15
CA VAL A 130 -9.36 8.19 13.14
C VAL A 130 -9.94 6.91 12.58
N ASP A 131 -11.27 6.80 12.56
CA ASP A 131 -11.97 5.64 11.98
C ASP A 131 -12.05 5.78 10.45
N ALA A 132 -11.30 4.96 9.75
CA ALA A 132 -11.27 4.90 8.29
C ALA A 132 -12.52 4.21 7.68
N LYS A 133 -13.42 3.64 8.50
CA LYS A 133 -14.64 2.91 8.08
C LYS A 133 -14.37 1.84 7.01
N THR A 134 -13.26 1.13 7.15
CA THR A 134 -12.84 0.06 6.24
C THR A 134 -12.98 -1.31 6.89
N HIS A 135 -12.67 -2.40 6.14
CA HIS A 135 -12.68 -3.74 6.70
C HIS A 135 -11.76 -3.82 7.93
N PRO A 136 -12.18 -4.45 9.05
CA PRO A 136 -11.43 -4.48 10.31
C PRO A 136 -9.96 -4.92 10.17
N TYR A 137 -9.67 -5.87 9.26
CA TYR A 137 -8.29 -6.37 9.07
C TYR A 137 -7.36 -5.40 8.32
N ILE A 138 -7.89 -4.35 7.69
CA ILE A 138 -7.11 -3.36 6.94
C ILE A 138 -7.24 -1.93 7.49
N SER A 139 -7.92 -1.75 8.62
CA SER A 139 -7.92 -0.51 9.41
C SER A 139 -6.65 -0.45 10.26
N THR A 140 -5.93 0.67 10.26
CA THR A 140 -4.66 0.85 10.98
C THR A 140 -4.61 2.12 11.83
N GLY A 141 -5.66 2.93 11.81
CA GLY A 141 -5.72 4.24 12.47
C GLY A 141 -6.45 4.27 13.83
N LEU A 142 -6.89 3.11 14.35
CA LEU A 142 -7.60 3.02 15.62
C LEU A 142 -6.66 2.67 16.79
N ARG A 143 -7.02 3.06 18.02
CA ARG A 143 -6.24 2.86 19.26
C ARG A 143 -5.78 1.42 19.50
N ASP A 144 -6.60 0.45 19.16
CA ASP A 144 -6.35 -0.98 19.42
C ASP A 144 -5.46 -1.64 18.35
N ASN A 145 -5.00 -0.88 17.35
CA ASN A 145 -4.14 -1.40 16.32
C ASN A 145 -2.68 -1.44 16.79
N LYS A 146 -1.93 -2.45 16.31
CA LYS A 146 -0.49 -2.62 16.64
C LYS A 146 0.42 -1.54 16.05
N PHE A 147 -0.13 -0.61 15.25
CA PHE A 147 0.65 0.34 14.47
C PHE A 147 0.72 1.71 15.13
N GLY A 148 1.90 2.31 15.05
CA GLY A 148 2.15 3.69 15.41
C GLY A 148 2.13 3.97 16.92
N ILE A 149 2.52 5.19 17.25
CA ILE A 149 2.54 5.76 18.59
C ILE A 149 1.19 6.44 18.82
N ALA A 150 0.60 6.25 19.99
CA ALA A 150 -0.65 6.89 20.35
C ALA A 150 -0.52 8.42 20.31
N PHE A 151 -1.54 9.10 19.77
CA PHE A 151 -1.50 10.55 19.53
C PHE A 151 -1.18 11.37 20.78
N ASP A 152 -1.76 11.01 21.93
CA ASP A 152 -1.56 11.66 23.22
C ASP A 152 -0.14 11.47 23.79
N ARG A 153 0.59 10.43 23.34
CA ARG A 153 1.97 10.16 23.72
C ARG A 153 3.00 10.82 22.80
N ALA A 154 2.57 11.30 21.65
CA ALA A 154 3.48 11.78 20.60
C ALA A 154 4.46 12.87 21.09
N PRO A 155 4.07 13.93 21.82
CA PRO A 155 5.01 14.96 22.26
C PRO A 155 6.14 14.40 23.13
N GLU A 156 5.82 13.51 24.08
CA GLU A 156 6.82 12.86 24.94
C GLU A 156 7.81 12.03 24.15
N VAL A 157 7.29 11.24 23.17
CA VAL A 157 8.14 10.35 22.35
C VAL A 157 9.03 11.15 21.39
N TYR A 158 8.55 12.30 20.86
CA TYR A 158 9.38 13.23 20.09
C TYR A 158 10.52 13.82 20.92
N GLN A 159 10.25 14.25 22.17
CA GLN A 159 11.28 14.71 23.09
C GLN A 159 12.30 13.62 23.41
N PHE A 160 11.82 12.39 23.63
CA PHE A 160 12.70 11.22 23.81
C PHE A 160 13.58 10.98 22.59
N ALA A 161 12.99 10.98 21.39
CA ALA A 161 13.73 10.81 20.14
C ALA A 161 14.83 11.88 19.95
N GLN A 162 14.56 13.13 20.31
CA GLN A 162 15.55 14.21 20.27
C GLN A 162 16.69 14.04 21.29
N SER A 163 16.46 13.35 22.40
CA SER A 163 17.51 13.07 23.39
C SER A 163 18.51 11.99 22.94
N LEU A 164 18.18 11.23 21.89
CA LEU A 164 18.99 10.13 21.37
C LEU A 164 20.03 10.66 20.36
N PRO A 165 21.34 10.54 20.66
CA PRO A 165 22.38 11.31 19.95
C PRO A 165 22.61 10.88 18.48
N ASN A 166 22.17 9.67 18.10
CA ASN A 166 22.38 9.15 16.74
C ASN A 166 21.11 9.17 15.89
N LEU A 167 20.09 9.92 16.34
CA LEU A 167 18.84 10.10 15.59
C LEU A 167 18.65 11.56 15.19
N ASN A 168 18.02 11.77 14.05
CA ASN A 168 17.63 13.08 13.53
C ASN A 168 16.15 13.08 13.17
N VAL A 169 15.33 13.71 13.98
CA VAL A 169 13.90 13.87 13.75
C VAL A 169 13.67 14.76 12.53
N GLN A 170 13.01 14.26 11.51
CA GLN A 170 12.73 14.99 10.27
C GLN A 170 11.24 15.06 9.93
N GLY A 171 10.45 14.08 10.36
CA GLY A 171 9.08 13.95 9.88
C GLY A 171 8.08 13.43 10.91
N ILE A 172 6.85 13.45 10.45
CA ILE A 172 5.70 12.77 11.06
C ILE A 172 5.03 11.93 9.98
N ASP A 173 4.62 10.73 10.35
CA ASP A 173 3.95 9.77 9.47
C ASP A 173 2.61 9.34 10.07
N CYS A 174 1.65 9.05 9.21
CA CYS A 174 0.45 8.31 9.57
C CYS A 174 -0.02 7.39 8.43
N HIS A 175 -0.70 6.33 8.81
CA HIS A 175 -1.42 5.49 7.85
C HIS A 175 -2.71 4.97 8.51
N ILE A 176 -3.86 5.46 8.06
CA ILE A 176 -5.15 5.24 8.74
C ILE A 176 -5.89 3.99 8.27
N GLY A 177 -5.52 3.42 7.13
CA GLY A 177 -6.18 2.23 6.60
C GLY A 177 -5.96 2.02 5.12
N SER A 178 -6.70 1.08 4.54
CA SER A 178 -6.60 0.71 3.13
C SER A 178 -7.99 0.60 2.53
N GLN A 179 -8.13 0.90 1.23
CA GLN A 179 -9.39 0.91 0.49
C GLN A 179 -10.40 1.95 1.02
N LEU A 180 -9.91 3.17 1.32
CA LEU A 180 -10.76 4.29 1.71
C LEU A 180 -11.45 4.88 0.48
N THR A 181 -12.76 5.07 0.58
CA THR A 181 -13.63 5.62 -0.48
C THR A 181 -14.16 7.01 -0.16
N SER A 182 -13.73 7.60 0.98
CA SER A 182 -14.03 8.98 1.38
C SER A 182 -12.74 9.74 1.67
N ILE A 183 -12.75 11.06 1.42
CA ILE A 183 -11.65 11.97 1.74
C ILE A 183 -11.65 12.37 3.22
N ASP A 184 -12.81 12.42 3.88
CA ASP A 184 -12.98 12.96 5.22
C ASP A 184 -12.01 12.38 6.26
N PRO A 185 -11.78 11.04 6.35
CA PRO A 185 -10.83 10.49 7.31
C PRO A 185 -9.38 10.97 7.08
N PHE A 186 -9.00 11.22 5.82
CA PHE A 186 -7.67 11.76 5.52
C PHE A 186 -7.54 13.21 5.97
N ILE A 187 -8.59 14.03 5.81
CA ILE A 187 -8.61 15.42 6.27
C ILE A 187 -8.53 15.45 7.79
N ASP A 188 -9.35 14.65 8.49
CA ASP A 188 -9.36 14.60 9.95
C ASP A 188 -7.98 14.22 10.52
N ALA A 189 -7.33 13.21 9.91
CA ALA A 189 -5.98 12.80 10.29
C ALA A 189 -4.97 13.92 10.04
N THR A 190 -5.03 14.56 8.87
CA THR A 190 -4.13 15.65 8.49
C THR A 190 -4.28 16.85 9.44
N ASP A 191 -5.50 17.28 9.73
CA ASP A 191 -5.75 18.40 10.64
C ASP A 191 -5.19 18.15 12.04
N ARG A 192 -5.35 16.92 12.57
CA ARG A 192 -4.75 16.51 13.86
C ARG A 192 -3.22 16.55 13.82
N LEU A 193 -2.61 16.03 12.74
CA LEU A 193 -1.16 16.01 12.62
C LEU A 193 -0.56 17.40 12.43
N LEU A 194 -1.22 18.31 11.69
CA LEU A 194 -0.78 19.69 11.55
C LEU A 194 -0.82 20.44 12.89
N ALA A 195 -1.86 20.25 13.70
CA ALA A 195 -1.91 20.79 15.06
C ALA A 195 -0.75 20.25 15.92
N LEU A 196 -0.45 18.95 15.85
CA LEU A 196 0.70 18.36 16.54
C LEU A 196 2.04 18.94 16.03
N ILE A 197 2.19 19.17 14.73
CA ILE A 197 3.39 19.81 14.16
C ILE A 197 3.59 21.22 14.74
N ASP A 198 2.53 22.00 14.87
CA ASP A 198 2.59 23.34 15.47
C ASP A 198 2.99 23.30 16.95
N ASP A 199 2.43 22.36 17.72
CA ASP A 199 2.79 22.12 19.11
C ASP A 199 4.26 21.68 19.27
N LEU A 200 4.75 20.78 18.40
CA LEU A 200 6.14 20.35 18.37
C LEU A 200 7.09 21.49 18.01
N LYS A 201 6.71 22.33 17.05
CA LYS A 201 7.47 23.51 16.65
C LYS A 201 7.61 24.52 17.81
N ALA A 202 6.54 24.72 18.58
CA ALA A 202 6.57 25.55 19.79
C ALA A 202 7.54 25.02 20.86
N GLN A 203 7.82 23.71 20.85
CA GLN A 203 8.79 23.02 21.70
C GLN A 203 10.21 22.97 21.11
N GLY A 204 10.44 23.59 19.93
CA GLY A 204 11.73 23.59 19.24
C GLY A 204 12.00 22.36 18.39
N ILE A 205 11.00 21.52 18.12
CA ILE A 205 11.09 20.33 17.27
C ILE A 205 10.57 20.69 15.88
N ASN A 206 11.48 20.74 14.89
CA ASN A 206 11.13 21.12 13.53
C ASN A 206 10.84 19.90 12.67
N ILE A 207 9.60 19.76 12.22
CA ILE A 207 9.16 18.74 11.27
C ILE A 207 9.32 19.30 9.85
N ARG A 208 9.95 18.54 8.96
CA ARG A 208 10.25 18.91 7.57
C ARG A 208 9.34 18.23 6.56
N HIS A 209 8.80 17.07 6.91
CA HIS A 209 7.84 16.37 6.05
C HIS A 209 6.67 15.78 6.84
N LEU A 210 5.53 15.74 6.19
CA LEU A 210 4.34 15.05 6.61
C LEU A 210 4.10 13.89 5.64
N ASP A 211 4.24 12.66 6.13
CA ASP A 211 3.84 11.46 5.40
C ASP A 211 2.38 11.14 5.74
N VAL A 212 1.53 11.25 4.75
CA VAL A 212 0.09 10.97 4.89
C VAL A 212 -0.25 9.51 4.60
N GLY A 213 0.77 8.70 4.36
CA GLY A 213 0.63 7.28 4.06
C GLY A 213 -0.04 6.99 2.72
N GLY A 214 -0.59 5.80 2.64
CA GLY A 214 -1.43 5.38 1.52
C GLY A 214 -2.90 5.32 1.90
N GLY A 215 -3.61 4.33 1.33
CA GLY A 215 -4.97 4.03 1.74
C GLY A 215 -6.04 4.39 0.72
N LEU A 216 -5.78 5.28 -0.25
CA LEU A 216 -6.75 5.63 -1.27
C LEU A 216 -7.24 4.37 -2.00
N GLY A 217 -8.57 4.20 -2.07
CA GLY A 217 -9.23 3.04 -2.64
C GLY A 217 -9.22 3.00 -4.16
N VAL A 218 -9.63 1.85 -4.70
CA VAL A 218 -9.86 1.63 -6.13
C VAL A 218 -11.22 1.00 -6.36
N VAL A 219 -11.67 1.02 -7.60
CA VAL A 219 -12.89 0.33 -8.00
C VAL A 219 -12.60 -1.16 -8.20
N TYR A 220 -13.28 -1.99 -7.44
CA TYR A 220 -13.35 -3.44 -7.64
C TYR A 220 -14.68 -3.85 -8.26
N ARG A 221 -15.77 -3.24 -7.82
CA ARG A 221 -17.14 -3.53 -8.28
C ARG A 221 -17.90 -2.25 -8.59
N ASP A 222 -18.33 -1.51 -7.59
CA ASP A 222 -19.21 -0.36 -7.63
C ASP A 222 -18.78 0.77 -6.69
N GLU A 223 -17.58 0.67 -6.12
CA GLU A 223 -17.03 1.70 -5.28
C GLU A 223 -16.74 2.98 -6.09
N LEU A 224 -16.85 4.12 -5.42
CA LEU A 224 -16.58 5.45 -5.98
C LEU A 224 -15.47 6.15 -5.18
N PRO A 225 -14.22 5.65 -5.25
CA PRO A 225 -13.12 6.28 -4.53
C PRO A 225 -12.80 7.65 -5.11
N PRO A 226 -12.32 8.59 -4.27
CA PRO A 226 -11.84 9.89 -4.74
C PRO A 226 -10.71 9.73 -5.75
N GLN A 227 -10.65 10.67 -6.70
CA GLN A 227 -9.50 10.73 -7.61
C GLN A 227 -8.26 11.29 -6.88
N PRO A 228 -7.04 10.93 -7.29
CA PRO A 228 -5.82 11.51 -6.74
C PRO A 228 -5.80 13.05 -6.74
N SER A 229 -6.40 13.68 -7.76
CA SER A 229 -6.54 15.14 -7.86
C SER A 229 -7.40 15.74 -6.74
N ASP A 230 -8.53 15.09 -6.42
CA ASP A 230 -9.45 15.57 -5.38
C ASP A 230 -8.83 15.37 -4.00
N TYR A 231 -8.16 14.22 -3.80
CA TYR A 231 -7.41 13.91 -2.60
C TYR A 231 -6.27 14.91 -2.35
N ALA A 232 -5.39 15.12 -3.34
CA ALA A 232 -4.28 16.06 -3.23
C ALA A 232 -4.77 17.49 -2.99
N LYS A 233 -5.82 17.94 -3.70
CA LYS A 233 -6.41 19.28 -3.52
C LYS A 233 -6.94 19.47 -2.09
N ALA A 234 -7.61 18.46 -1.53
CA ALA A 234 -8.13 18.52 -0.17
C ALA A 234 -7.01 18.67 0.87
N LEU A 235 -5.91 17.91 0.71
CA LEU A 235 -4.74 18.00 1.59
C LEU A 235 -4.02 19.35 1.46
N LEU A 236 -3.76 19.81 0.23
CA LEU A 236 -3.10 21.09 -0.03
C LEU A 236 -3.88 22.28 0.56
N GLY A 237 -5.21 22.22 0.57
CA GLY A 237 -6.05 23.21 1.24
C GLY A 237 -5.84 23.30 2.76
N ARG A 238 -5.29 22.25 3.39
CA ARG A 238 -4.93 22.26 4.82
C ARG A 238 -3.53 22.79 5.07
N LEU A 239 -2.68 22.83 4.06
CA LEU A 239 -1.27 23.21 4.16
C LEU A 239 -1.01 24.71 3.88
N GLU A 240 -2.03 25.55 3.84
CA GLU A 240 -1.87 26.99 3.53
C GLU A 240 -0.84 27.70 4.44
N ASN A 241 -0.76 27.29 5.71
CA ASN A 241 0.18 27.83 6.69
C ASN A 241 1.48 26.98 6.82
N HIS A 242 1.64 25.93 6.01
CA HIS A 242 2.74 24.97 6.07
C HIS A 242 3.35 24.70 4.68
N GLN A 243 3.57 25.77 3.90
CA GLN A 243 3.98 25.70 2.49
C GLN A 243 5.36 25.06 2.26
N ASP A 244 6.21 25.07 3.27
CA ASP A 244 7.56 24.48 3.26
C ASP A 244 7.59 23.02 3.71
N LEU A 245 6.46 22.49 4.18
CA LEU A 245 6.34 21.09 4.62
C LEU A 245 6.25 20.16 3.40
N GLU A 246 7.24 19.29 3.21
CA GLU A 246 7.20 18.28 2.14
C GLU A 246 6.10 17.26 2.42
N LEU A 247 5.22 17.00 1.44
CA LEU A 247 4.23 15.94 1.51
C LEU A 247 4.81 14.61 0.99
N ILE A 248 4.65 13.53 1.75
CA ILE A 248 4.96 12.18 1.29
C ILE A 248 3.64 11.40 1.17
N PHE A 249 3.49 10.65 0.08
CA PHE A 249 2.37 9.76 -0.17
C PHE A 249 2.88 8.34 -0.36
N GLU A 250 2.17 7.35 0.17
CA GLU A 250 2.53 5.94 0.06
C GLU A 250 1.47 5.10 -0.70
N PRO A 251 1.09 5.48 -1.93
CA PRO A 251 0.09 4.72 -2.68
C PRO A 251 0.65 3.37 -3.13
N GLY A 252 -0.05 2.30 -2.77
CA GLY A 252 0.24 0.95 -3.26
C GLY A 252 -0.91 0.45 -4.13
N ARG A 253 -2.05 0.18 -3.49
CA ARG A 253 -3.28 -0.29 -4.16
C ARG A 253 -3.70 0.64 -5.30
N ALA A 254 -3.75 1.93 -5.06
CA ALA A 254 -4.20 2.92 -6.03
C ALA A 254 -3.34 2.95 -7.30
N ILE A 255 -2.07 2.56 -7.22
CA ILE A 255 -1.18 2.46 -8.40
C ILE A 255 -1.30 1.08 -9.06
N ALA A 256 -1.23 -0.01 -8.28
CA ALA A 256 -0.99 -1.33 -8.83
C ALA A 256 -2.26 -2.16 -9.09
N ALA A 257 -3.34 -2.01 -8.30
CA ALA A 257 -4.47 -2.93 -8.33
C ALA A 257 -5.09 -3.08 -9.72
N ASN A 258 -5.57 -1.98 -10.31
CA ASN A 258 -6.22 -2.01 -11.63
C ASN A 258 -5.23 -2.13 -12.80
N ALA A 259 -3.92 -2.13 -12.52
CA ALA A 259 -2.88 -2.34 -13.51
C ALA A 259 -2.55 -3.82 -13.75
N GLY A 260 -3.11 -4.74 -12.97
CA GLY A 260 -2.83 -6.17 -13.08
C GLY A 260 -4.07 -7.03 -13.16
N ILE A 261 -3.93 -8.14 -13.88
CA ILE A 261 -4.91 -9.21 -13.99
C ILE A 261 -4.25 -10.55 -13.67
N LEU A 262 -5.05 -11.51 -13.18
CA LEU A 262 -4.67 -12.91 -13.14
C LEU A 262 -5.40 -13.62 -14.27
N LEU A 263 -4.65 -14.18 -15.21
CA LEU A 263 -5.18 -15.06 -16.26
C LEU A 263 -5.28 -16.48 -15.72
N THR A 264 -6.41 -17.12 -15.97
CA THR A 264 -6.69 -18.51 -15.61
C THR A 264 -7.44 -19.19 -16.73
N ARG A 265 -7.31 -20.49 -16.82
CA ARG A 265 -8.03 -21.33 -17.79
C ARG A 265 -9.16 -22.06 -17.08
N GLU A 266 -10.32 -22.07 -17.71
CA GLU A 266 -11.40 -22.94 -17.33
C GLU A 266 -11.06 -24.36 -17.85
N GLU A 267 -11.05 -25.35 -16.94
CA GLU A 267 -10.71 -26.74 -17.23
C GLU A 267 -11.96 -27.62 -17.35
N PHE A 268 -12.98 -27.39 -16.49
CA PHE A 268 -14.21 -28.19 -16.50
C PHE A 268 -15.42 -27.36 -16.08
N LEU A 269 -16.51 -27.45 -16.81
CA LEU A 269 -17.82 -26.96 -16.41
C LEU A 269 -18.61 -28.11 -15.75
N LYS A 270 -18.91 -27.94 -14.47
CA LYS A 270 -19.69 -28.92 -13.70
C LYS A 270 -21.06 -28.35 -13.38
N HIS A 271 -22.10 -28.96 -13.97
CA HIS A 271 -23.49 -28.62 -13.71
C HIS A 271 -24.10 -29.59 -12.71
N THR A 272 -24.78 -29.06 -11.69
CA THR A 272 -25.52 -29.86 -10.71
C THR A 272 -26.96 -29.35 -10.58
N GLU A 273 -27.81 -30.07 -9.88
CA GLU A 273 -29.19 -29.65 -9.64
C GLU A 273 -29.31 -28.35 -8.83
N HIS A 274 -28.27 -28.02 -8.03
CA HIS A 274 -28.33 -26.89 -7.11
C HIS A 274 -27.40 -25.74 -7.51
N LYS A 275 -26.26 -26.01 -8.15
CA LYS A 275 -25.23 -25.01 -8.45
C LYS A 275 -24.33 -25.45 -9.59
N ASN A 276 -23.88 -24.49 -10.40
CA ASN A 276 -22.85 -24.77 -11.41
C ASN A 276 -21.47 -24.29 -10.92
N PHE A 277 -20.45 -25.04 -11.30
CA PHE A 277 -19.07 -24.72 -11.02
C PHE A 277 -18.28 -24.60 -12.33
N ALA A 278 -17.46 -23.55 -12.43
CA ALA A 278 -16.39 -23.46 -13.39
C ALA A 278 -15.08 -23.77 -12.65
N ILE A 279 -14.48 -24.92 -12.92
CA ILE A 279 -13.24 -25.34 -12.30
C ILE A 279 -12.10 -24.75 -13.13
N ILE A 280 -11.25 -23.96 -12.50
CA ILE A 280 -10.16 -23.22 -13.13
C ILE A 280 -8.81 -23.69 -12.62
N ASP A 281 -7.74 -23.41 -13.36
CA ASP A 281 -6.39 -23.80 -12.98
C ASP A 281 -5.74 -22.88 -11.93
N ALA A 282 -6.27 -21.66 -11.71
CA ALA A 282 -5.88 -20.81 -10.59
C ALA A 282 -6.61 -21.20 -9.30
N ALA A 283 -5.97 -20.98 -8.16
CA ALA A 283 -6.48 -21.36 -6.86
C ALA A 283 -6.37 -20.23 -5.83
N MET A 284 -6.88 -20.44 -4.61
CA MET A 284 -6.80 -19.47 -3.51
C MET A 284 -5.35 -19.11 -3.13
N ASN A 285 -4.38 -20.02 -3.35
CA ASN A 285 -2.96 -19.70 -3.13
C ASN A 285 -2.37 -18.81 -4.21
N ASP A 286 -2.97 -18.74 -5.42
CA ASP A 286 -2.55 -17.78 -6.45
C ASP A 286 -3.16 -16.39 -6.20
N LEU A 287 -4.39 -16.34 -5.66
CA LEU A 287 -5.09 -15.12 -5.32
C LEU A 287 -5.93 -15.30 -4.05
N MET A 288 -5.33 -15.02 -2.91
CA MET A 288 -5.89 -15.31 -1.59
C MET A 288 -7.06 -14.39 -1.20
N ARG A 289 -7.15 -13.18 -1.74
CA ARG A 289 -8.09 -12.14 -1.31
C ARG A 289 -9.57 -12.57 -1.31
N PRO A 290 -10.09 -13.30 -2.30
CA PRO A 290 -11.48 -13.78 -2.26
C PRO A 290 -11.74 -14.71 -1.08
N ALA A 291 -10.86 -15.67 -0.80
CA ALA A 291 -11.00 -16.61 0.30
C ALA A 291 -10.79 -15.94 1.67
N LEU A 292 -9.78 -15.08 1.82
CA LEU A 292 -9.40 -14.47 3.10
C LEU A 292 -10.33 -13.31 3.52
N TYR A 293 -10.71 -12.45 2.58
CA TYR A 293 -11.46 -11.22 2.86
C TYR A 293 -12.86 -11.24 2.26
N GLN A 294 -13.28 -12.32 1.59
CA GLN A 294 -14.48 -12.34 0.75
C GLN A 294 -14.48 -11.19 -0.28
N ALA A 295 -13.27 -10.81 -0.72
CA ALA A 295 -13.09 -9.68 -1.62
C ALA A 295 -13.69 -9.98 -2.99
N TRP A 296 -14.44 -9.03 -3.52
CA TRP A 296 -14.91 -9.08 -4.89
C TRP A 296 -13.76 -8.78 -5.85
N GLN A 297 -13.65 -9.62 -6.89
CA GLN A 297 -12.85 -9.33 -8.08
C GLN A 297 -13.68 -9.66 -9.30
N ASP A 298 -13.71 -8.75 -10.26
CA ASP A 298 -14.44 -8.98 -11.51
C ASP A 298 -13.73 -10.05 -12.32
N ILE A 299 -14.49 -10.99 -12.86
CA ILE A 299 -13.98 -12.13 -13.67
C ILE A 299 -14.70 -12.11 -15.01
N VAL A 300 -13.93 -11.98 -16.07
CA VAL A 300 -14.46 -11.85 -17.42
C VAL A 300 -13.78 -12.84 -18.37
N PRO A 301 -14.49 -13.37 -19.36
CA PRO A 301 -13.86 -14.11 -20.46
C PRO A 301 -12.93 -13.21 -21.26
N VAL A 302 -11.73 -13.70 -21.59
CA VAL A 302 -10.78 -12.96 -22.47
C VAL A 302 -11.35 -12.81 -23.88
N SER A 303 -12.09 -13.83 -24.32
CA SER A 303 -12.83 -13.81 -25.58
C SER A 303 -14.32 -13.96 -25.31
N PRO A 304 -15.06 -12.82 -25.19
CA PRO A 304 -16.49 -12.86 -24.90
C PRO A 304 -17.28 -13.63 -25.97
N ARG A 305 -18.29 -14.40 -25.54
CA ARG A 305 -19.18 -15.18 -26.40
C ARG A 305 -20.61 -14.63 -26.32
N ASN A 306 -21.36 -14.81 -27.39
CA ASN A 306 -22.80 -14.58 -27.38
C ASN A 306 -23.50 -15.83 -26.80
N GLY A 307 -24.54 -15.63 -26.03
CA GLY A 307 -25.34 -16.69 -25.43
C GLY A 307 -26.04 -16.22 -24.15
N GLU A 308 -26.86 -17.11 -23.60
CA GLU A 308 -27.50 -16.89 -22.31
C GLU A 308 -26.50 -17.20 -21.19
N PRO A 309 -26.20 -16.24 -20.29
CA PRO A 309 -25.29 -16.45 -19.20
C PRO A 309 -25.86 -17.45 -18.19
N GLN A 310 -25.00 -18.33 -17.70
CA GLN A 310 -25.30 -19.18 -16.56
C GLN A 310 -24.54 -18.70 -15.33
N THR A 311 -25.08 -18.98 -14.15
CA THR A 311 -24.43 -18.59 -12.89
C THR A 311 -23.47 -19.70 -12.48
N TYR A 312 -22.20 -19.30 -12.21
CA TYR A 312 -21.13 -20.20 -11.78
C TYR A 312 -20.45 -19.69 -10.50
N ASP A 313 -20.01 -20.65 -9.66
CA ASP A 313 -18.90 -20.42 -8.74
C ASP A 313 -17.60 -20.83 -9.46
N LEU A 314 -16.62 -19.90 -9.49
CA LEU A 314 -15.30 -20.17 -10.02
C LEU A 314 -14.42 -20.71 -8.91
N VAL A 315 -14.03 -21.97 -9.02
CA VAL A 315 -13.33 -22.73 -7.98
C VAL A 315 -12.01 -23.29 -8.52
N GLY A 316 -11.00 -23.31 -7.67
CA GLY A 316 -9.69 -23.85 -8.03
C GLY A 316 -9.58 -25.38 -7.79
N PRO A 317 -8.38 -25.94 -8.01
CA PRO A 317 -8.11 -27.37 -7.87
C PRO A 317 -7.74 -27.82 -6.46
N ILE A 318 -7.66 -26.92 -5.48
CA ILE A 318 -7.28 -27.24 -4.10
C ILE A 318 -8.41 -28.02 -3.42
N CYS A 319 -8.06 -29.09 -2.69
CA CYS A 319 -9.01 -29.96 -2.01
C CYS A 319 -9.60 -29.34 -0.75
N GLU A 320 -10.13 -28.11 -0.88
CA GLU A 320 -10.73 -27.34 0.20
C GLU A 320 -11.94 -26.55 -0.31
N THR A 321 -13.03 -26.53 0.43
CA THR A 321 -14.26 -25.79 0.09
C THR A 321 -14.04 -24.28 0.01
N GLY A 322 -13.01 -23.76 0.70
CA GLY A 322 -12.59 -22.36 0.68
C GLY A 322 -11.88 -21.93 -0.61
N ASP A 323 -11.54 -22.87 -1.50
CA ASP A 323 -10.83 -22.58 -2.75
C ASP A 323 -11.79 -22.04 -3.82
N PHE A 324 -12.03 -20.75 -3.79
CA PHE A 324 -12.81 -20.05 -4.81
C PHE A 324 -12.21 -18.67 -5.12
N LEU A 325 -12.35 -18.25 -6.37
CA LEU A 325 -11.98 -16.90 -6.83
C LEU A 325 -13.18 -16.01 -7.03
N GLY A 326 -14.37 -16.56 -7.26
CA GLY A 326 -15.60 -15.79 -7.36
C GLY A 326 -16.83 -16.69 -7.23
N LYS A 327 -17.86 -16.17 -6.57
CA LYS A 327 -19.15 -16.85 -6.38
C LYS A 327 -20.25 -16.12 -7.15
N ASP A 328 -21.24 -16.89 -7.61
CA ASP A 328 -22.44 -16.39 -8.25
C ASP A 328 -22.16 -15.47 -9.46
N ARG A 329 -21.25 -15.91 -10.37
CA ARG A 329 -20.86 -15.14 -11.55
C ARG A 329 -21.71 -15.54 -12.76
N ALA A 330 -22.38 -14.55 -13.35
CA ALA A 330 -23.16 -14.75 -14.57
C ALA A 330 -22.22 -14.67 -15.79
N LEU A 331 -21.92 -15.81 -16.41
CA LEU A 331 -20.93 -15.95 -17.49
C LEU A 331 -21.45 -16.85 -18.61
N VAL A 332 -20.99 -16.59 -19.83
CA VAL A 332 -21.16 -17.49 -20.98
C VAL A 332 -19.81 -18.15 -21.21
N LEU A 333 -19.70 -19.42 -20.83
CA LEU A 333 -18.44 -20.18 -20.85
C LEU A 333 -18.53 -21.43 -21.71
N GLN A 334 -17.38 -21.83 -22.25
CA GLN A 334 -17.11 -23.15 -22.83
C GLN A 334 -15.80 -23.67 -22.26
N GLU A 335 -15.69 -24.99 -22.19
CA GLU A 335 -14.49 -25.67 -21.72
C GLU A 335 -13.24 -25.19 -22.47
N GLY A 336 -12.18 -24.91 -21.71
CA GLY A 336 -10.92 -24.37 -22.21
C GLY A 336 -10.89 -22.82 -22.37
N ASP A 337 -11.95 -22.09 -22.02
CA ASP A 337 -11.95 -20.63 -22.08
C ASP A 337 -10.91 -19.99 -21.14
N LEU A 338 -10.26 -18.94 -21.64
CA LEU A 338 -9.40 -18.09 -20.81
C LEU A 338 -10.23 -17.02 -20.10
N LEU A 339 -10.00 -16.89 -18.81
CA LEU A 339 -10.62 -15.89 -17.95
C LEU A 339 -9.58 -14.91 -17.40
N ALA A 340 -9.98 -13.67 -17.24
CA ALA A 340 -9.20 -12.64 -16.57
C ALA A 340 -9.87 -12.25 -15.26
N VAL A 341 -9.20 -12.50 -14.15
CA VAL A 341 -9.57 -11.93 -12.85
C VAL A 341 -8.96 -10.54 -12.78
N ARG A 342 -9.81 -9.50 -12.79
CA ARG A 342 -9.42 -8.09 -12.90
C ARG A 342 -8.99 -7.54 -11.54
N SER A 343 -8.29 -6.40 -11.57
CA SER A 343 -7.83 -5.68 -10.36
C SER A 343 -6.98 -6.54 -9.42
N ALA A 344 -6.21 -7.48 -9.98
CA ALA A 344 -5.34 -8.40 -9.25
C ALA A 344 -3.89 -7.89 -9.10
N GLY A 345 -3.61 -6.65 -9.52
CA GLY A 345 -2.25 -6.10 -9.54
C GLY A 345 -1.67 -5.74 -8.18
N ALA A 346 -2.49 -5.59 -7.13
CA ALA A 346 -2.04 -5.33 -5.77
C ALA A 346 -2.57 -6.39 -4.81
N TYR A 347 -1.70 -6.83 -3.89
CA TYR A 347 -2.05 -7.84 -2.86
C TYR A 347 -2.60 -9.14 -3.47
N GLY A 348 -2.15 -9.46 -4.69
CA GLY A 348 -2.34 -10.74 -5.34
C GLY A 348 -1.09 -11.59 -5.15
N PHE A 349 -0.17 -11.56 -6.11
CA PHE A 349 1.06 -12.36 -6.09
C PHE A 349 1.88 -12.26 -4.79
N VAL A 350 1.95 -11.09 -4.16
CA VAL A 350 2.71 -10.91 -2.90
C VAL A 350 2.12 -11.62 -1.69
N MET A 351 0.88 -12.11 -1.80
CA MET A 351 0.20 -12.89 -0.76
C MET A 351 0.09 -14.37 -1.09
N SER A 352 0.55 -14.79 -2.28
CA SER A 352 0.53 -16.18 -2.75
C SER A 352 1.71 -17.02 -2.24
#